data_01a5c8184b4e901f490b72664819796c
#
_entry.id   01a5c8184b4e901f490b72664819796c
#
_cell.length_a   1.000
_cell.length_b   1.000
_cell.length_c   1.000
_cell.angle_alpha   90.00
_cell.angle_beta   90.00
_cell.angle_gamma   90.00
#
_symmetry.space_group_name_H-M   'P 1'
#
loop_
_entity.id
_entity.type
_entity.pdbx_description
1 polymer ?
#
loop_
_entity_poly.entity_id
_entity_poly.type
_entity_poly.pdbx_seq_one_letter_code
_entity_poly.pdbx_strand_id
1 'polypeptide(L)'
;MVRIHLILMLLAITLGCTEDVEKNDGIIDEEGIEVSQWEQVWADEFDGEDIDESQWNKLRWRPGWVNNEQQAYTERDTNLYLDDGNLVIQGLIEPGYYGTDYTGTAYNSDYTSGRMNTDDKVSWTYGRFDIRAKLPKGKGSWPAIWMLGENISTVGWPNCGEIDIMEHVGFDDGRIHASIHTEDYNHMNNTQKSGSRFIETATDSFHIYSLEWSPTYLRYLIDNESYFFVYNGSNGDVAKWPFDEPQYIILNLAIGGDWGAIQGIDPSAFPMKILVDYVRVYKMSENFNNVQVTFQVDMKNETVSGTGVWLSGGSISSGQPGGLQMQPVSDTSIWQTTLALPPNSSYTYKFRNGFYPNTWSGGWESLSGDC
;
A
#
# COMPACT_ATOMS: atom_id res chain seq x y z
N MET A 1 -14.09 41.11 -5.09
CA MET A 1 -13.78 40.69 -6.48
C MET A 1 -12.31 40.31 -6.48
N VAL A 2 -12.02 39.07 -6.13
CA VAL A 2 -10.64 38.51 -6.08
C VAL A 2 -10.32 38.02 -7.47
N ARG A 3 -9.30 38.59 -8.09
CA ARG A 3 -8.77 38.10 -9.39
C ARG A 3 -7.74 37.01 -9.11
N ILE A 4 -8.12 35.76 -9.26
CA ILE A 4 -7.19 34.63 -9.32
C ILE A 4 -6.44 34.74 -10.65
N HIS A 5 -5.15 35.02 -10.60
CA HIS A 5 -4.28 34.88 -11.76
C HIS A 5 -3.84 33.41 -11.82
N LEU A 6 -4.53 32.66 -12.69
CA LEU A 6 -4.10 31.31 -13.07
C LEU A 6 -2.82 31.48 -13.91
N ILE A 7 -1.67 31.21 -13.32
CA ILE A 7 -0.42 31.07 -14.08
C ILE A 7 -0.49 29.70 -14.75
N LEU A 8 -0.90 29.70 -16.01
CA LEU A 8 -0.70 28.55 -16.89
C LEU A 8 0.80 28.43 -17.14
N MET A 9 1.49 27.62 -16.38
CA MET A 9 2.82 27.18 -16.76
C MET A 9 2.66 26.16 -17.88
N LEU A 10 2.79 26.63 -19.14
CA LEU A 10 3.07 25.76 -20.28
C LEU A 10 4.48 25.18 -20.02
N LEU A 11 4.55 24.01 -19.43
CA LEU A 11 5.78 23.25 -19.41
C LEU A 11 5.98 22.67 -20.81
N ALA A 12 6.83 23.33 -21.60
CA ALA A 12 7.39 22.71 -22.77
C ALA A 12 8.20 21.51 -22.30
N ILE A 13 7.71 20.29 -22.54
CA ILE A 13 8.44 19.07 -22.27
C ILE A 13 9.60 19.01 -23.26
N THR A 14 10.76 19.46 -22.85
CA THR A 14 12.02 19.06 -23.47
C THR A 14 12.30 17.64 -23.01
N LEU A 15 12.27 16.71 -23.93
CA LEU A 15 12.77 15.36 -23.75
C LEU A 15 14.23 15.42 -23.29
N GLY A 16 14.51 14.82 -22.13
CA GLY A 16 15.86 14.42 -21.87
C GLY A 16 16.46 14.80 -20.53
N CYS A 17 17.14 13.83 -19.99
CA CYS A 17 18.18 13.91 -18.96
C CYS A 17 17.73 14.30 -17.56
N THR A 18 18.03 13.40 -16.66
CA THR A 18 17.98 13.59 -15.22
C THR A 18 18.67 14.89 -14.80
N GLU A 19 17.91 15.93 -14.57
CA GLU A 19 18.33 16.99 -13.65
C GLU A 19 17.79 16.64 -12.27
N ASP A 20 18.65 16.74 -11.28
CA ASP A 20 18.27 16.66 -9.87
C ASP A 20 17.18 17.71 -9.61
N VAL A 21 15.93 17.25 -9.49
CA VAL A 21 14.85 18.11 -9.05
C VAL A 21 15.10 18.33 -7.56
N GLU A 22 15.45 19.57 -7.23
CA GLU A 22 15.52 20.03 -5.84
C GLU A 22 14.26 19.58 -5.10
N LYS A 23 14.45 19.06 -3.87
CA LYS A 23 13.34 18.77 -2.95
C LYS A 23 12.51 20.04 -2.83
N ASN A 24 11.28 19.96 -3.30
CA ASN A 24 10.39 21.11 -3.27
C ASN A 24 9.89 21.28 -1.84
N ASP A 25 10.36 22.31 -1.20
CA ASP A 25 9.85 22.84 0.06
C ASP A 25 8.37 23.16 -0.12
N GLY A 26 7.55 22.87 0.89
CA GLY A 26 6.08 22.88 0.84
C GLY A 26 5.48 24.12 0.17
N ILE A 27 4.23 24.02 -0.25
CA ILE A 27 3.48 25.16 -0.78
C ILE A 27 3.35 26.19 0.33
N ILE A 28 3.82 27.40 0.06
CA ILE A 28 3.72 28.54 0.98
C ILE A 28 2.48 29.35 0.55
N ASP A 29 1.58 29.64 1.49
CA ASP A 29 0.41 30.49 1.23
C ASP A 29 0.77 31.98 1.02
N GLU A 30 -0.25 32.82 0.74
CA GLU A 30 -0.05 34.25 0.50
C GLU A 30 0.52 34.99 1.75
N GLU A 31 0.49 34.36 2.93
CA GLU A 31 1.03 34.88 4.19
C GLU A 31 2.44 34.34 4.49
N GLY A 32 2.99 33.45 3.62
CA GLY A 32 4.31 32.87 3.78
C GLY A 32 4.33 31.66 4.72
N ILE A 33 3.18 31.04 4.97
CA ILE A 33 3.02 29.87 5.83
C ILE A 33 3.07 28.60 4.97
N GLU A 34 3.85 27.60 5.39
CA GLU A 34 3.89 26.29 4.76
C GLU A 34 2.55 25.57 4.98
N VAL A 35 1.81 25.33 3.89
CA VAL A 35 0.53 24.63 3.95
C VAL A 35 0.78 23.12 3.78
N SER A 36 0.52 22.36 4.82
CA SER A 36 0.58 20.89 4.74
C SER A 36 -0.51 20.35 3.83
N GLN A 37 -0.14 19.48 2.90
CA GLN A 37 -1.08 18.76 2.06
C GLN A 37 -2.02 17.86 2.87
N TRP A 38 -1.60 17.48 4.07
CA TRP A 38 -2.26 16.49 4.91
C TRP A 38 -2.60 17.08 6.29
N GLU A 39 -3.86 16.92 6.71
CA GLU A 39 -4.37 17.30 8.04
C GLU A 39 -4.62 16.03 8.83
N GLN A 40 -3.95 15.88 9.99
CA GLN A 40 -4.15 14.70 10.85
C GLN A 40 -5.57 14.69 11.41
N VAL A 41 -6.26 13.55 11.25
CA VAL A 41 -7.64 13.36 11.72
C VAL A 41 -7.76 12.29 12.78
N TRP A 42 -6.79 11.40 12.89
CA TRP A 42 -6.74 10.36 13.90
C TRP A 42 -5.30 9.92 14.15
N ALA A 43 -5.01 9.46 15.36
CA ALA A 43 -3.74 8.82 15.70
C ALA A 43 -3.88 7.94 16.92
N ASP A 44 -3.02 6.92 16.99
CA ASP A 44 -2.62 6.24 18.21
C ASP A 44 -1.09 6.25 18.28
N GLU A 45 -0.57 6.92 19.31
CA GLU A 45 0.87 7.09 19.55
C GLU A 45 1.40 5.98 20.50
N PHE A 46 0.54 5.09 20.95
CA PHE A 46 0.84 3.99 21.88
C PHE A 46 1.61 4.41 23.15
N ASP A 47 1.41 5.65 23.59
CA ASP A 47 2.07 6.25 24.77
C ASP A 47 1.29 6.05 26.08
N GLY A 48 0.18 5.32 26.03
CA GLY A 48 -0.64 4.96 27.19
C GLY A 48 -0.02 3.88 28.08
N GLU A 49 -0.75 3.48 29.12
CA GLU A 49 -0.39 2.32 29.97
C GLU A 49 -0.87 1.00 29.35
N ASP A 50 -2.00 1.03 28.64
CA ASP A 50 -2.67 -0.12 28.01
C ASP A 50 -3.14 0.23 26.60
N ILE A 51 -3.38 -0.79 25.75
CA ILE A 51 -3.97 -0.63 24.42
C ILE A 51 -5.39 -0.09 24.58
N ASP A 52 -5.72 0.99 23.87
CA ASP A 52 -7.05 1.60 23.89
C ASP A 52 -8.09 0.71 23.19
N GLU A 53 -8.77 -0.12 23.96
CA GLU A 53 -9.82 -1.00 23.44
C GLU A 53 -11.09 -0.26 22.95
N SER A 54 -11.19 1.06 23.16
CA SER A 54 -12.24 1.84 22.48
C SER A 54 -11.97 2.01 20.99
N GLN A 55 -10.72 1.88 20.57
CA GLN A 55 -10.24 2.05 19.19
C GLN A 55 -9.80 0.74 18.55
N TRP A 56 -9.32 -0.22 19.36
CA TRP A 56 -8.78 -1.48 18.90
C TRP A 56 -9.51 -2.68 19.46
N ASN A 57 -9.68 -3.72 18.63
CA ASN A 57 -10.07 -5.04 19.05
C ASN A 57 -8.83 -5.94 19.09
N LYS A 58 -8.55 -6.59 20.21
CA LYS A 58 -7.60 -7.71 20.29
C LYS A 58 -8.30 -8.97 19.78
N LEU A 59 -7.67 -9.74 18.90
CA LEU A 59 -8.33 -10.86 18.24
C LEU A 59 -7.86 -12.20 18.78
N ARG A 60 -8.81 -13.13 18.91
CA ARG A 60 -8.59 -14.49 19.40
C ARG A 60 -8.99 -15.52 18.34
N TRP A 61 -7.98 -16.01 17.60
CA TRP A 61 -8.18 -16.96 16.51
C TRP A 61 -7.32 -18.21 16.70
N ARG A 62 -7.86 -19.37 16.33
CA ARG A 62 -7.13 -20.64 16.35
C ARG A 62 -6.08 -20.73 15.24
N PRO A 63 -5.07 -21.59 15.35
CA PRO A 63 -4.14 -21.91 14.27
C PRO A 63 -4.88 -22.36 13.01
N GLY A 64 -4.33 -22.04 11.84
CA GLY A 64 -4.90 -22.43 10.55
C GLY A 64 -6.22 -21.76 10.18
N TRP A 65 -6.57 -20.65 10.84
CA TRP A 65 -7.78 -19.90 10.49
C TRP A 65 -7.73 -19.38 9.06
N VAL A 66 -6.59 -18.78 8.67
CA VAL A 66 -6.29 -18.35 7.31
C VAL A 66 -4.86 -18.78 6.95
N ASN A 67 -4.54 -18.89 5.66
CA ASN A 67 -3.19 -19.08 5.10
C ASN A 67 -2.34 -20.18 5.77
N ASN A 68 -2.97 -21.18 6.39
CA ASN A 68 -2.29 -22.23 7.17
C ASN A 68 -1.29 -21.69 8.24
N GLU A 69 -1.56 -20.50 8.75
CA GLU A 69 -0.76 -19.86 9.81
C GLU A 69 -0.72 -20.74 11.06
N GLN A 70 0.45 -20.84 11.70
CA GLN A 70 0.66 -21.86 12.75
C GLN A 70 0.41 -21.34 14.16
N GLN A 71 0.38 -20.03 14.37
CA GLN A 71 0.09 -19.45 15.68
C GLN A 71 -1.40 -19.43 16.01
N ALA A 72 -1.70 -19.47 17.29
CA ALA A 72 -2.94 -18.92 17.82
C ALA A 72 -2.77 -17.41 18.02
N TYR A 73 -3.70 -16.60 17.56
CA TYR A 73 -3.80 -15.21 18.00
C TYR A 73 -4.51 -15.15 19.34
N THR A 74 -3.93 -14.40 20.28
CA THR A 74 -4.44 -14.26 21.65
C THR A 74 -4.59 -12.81 22.06
N GLU A 75 -5.46 -12.56 23.03
CA GLU A 75 -5.69 -11.23 23.62
C GLU A 75 -4.75 -10.95 24.82
N ARG A 76 -3.79 -11.83 25.09
CA ARG A 76 -2.95 -11.77 26.30
C ARG A 76 -1.88 -10.69 26.20
N ASP A 77 -1.57 -10.08 27.32
CA ASP A 77 -0.49 -9.08 27.46
C ASP A 77 0.91 -9.65 27.18
N THR A 78 1.06 -10.97 27.03
CA THR A 78 2.29 -11.59 26.55
C THR A 78 2.44 -11.54 25.04
N ASN A 79 1.36 -11.30 24.30
CA ASN A 79 1.36 -11.23 22.83
C ASN A 79 1.03 -9.82 22.31
N LEU A 80 0.26 -9.02 23.07
CA LEU A 80 -0.16 -7.66 22.71
C LEU A 80 -0.03 -6.76 23.94
N TYR A 81 0.91 -5.84 23.95
CA TYR A 81 1.15 -4.92 25.06
C TYR A 81 1.85 -3.65 24.62
N LEU A 82 1.87 -2.63 25.49
CA LEU A 82 2.64 -1.41 25.29
C LEU A 82 3.96 -1.50 26.06
N ASP A 83 5.06 -1.07 25.45
CA ASP A 83 6.39 -1.03 26.05
C ASP A 83 7.21 0.11 25.44
N ASP A 84 7.73 0.99 26.29
CA ASP A 84 8.57 2.15 25.92
C ASP A 84 7.96 3.00 24.78
N GLY A 85 6.65 3.32 24.90
CA GLY A 85 5.93 4.11 23.91
C GLY A 85 5.67 3.39 22.58
N ASN A 86 5.67 2.07 22.57
CA ASN A 86 5.38 1.29 21.36
C ASN A 86 4.34 0.21 21.66
N LEU A 87 3.49 -0.06 20.67
CA LEU A 87 2.76 -1.32 20.61
C LEU A 87 3.74 -2.44 20.28
N VAL A 88 3.74 -3.49 21.10
CA VAL A 88 4.49 -4.71 20.85
C VAL A 88 3.52 -5.83 20.49
N ILE A 89 3.68 -6.39 19.30
CA ILE A 89 3.03 -7.63 18.90
C ILE A 89 4.10 -8.73 18.93
N GLN A 90 3.94 -9.68 19.85
CA GLN A 90 4.97 -10.68 20.14
C GLN A 90 4.54 -12.08 19.78
N GLY A 91 5.34 -12.74 18.94
CA GLY A 91 5.25 -14.16 18.64
C GLY A 91 6.10 -14.99 19.61
N LEU A 92 5.54 -16.04 20.15
CA LEU A 92 6.17 -16.93 21.15
C LEU A 92 6.10 -18.40 20.71
N ILE A 93 7.09 -19.19 21.15
CA ILE A 93 7.00 -20.66 21.17
C ILE A 93 6.39 -21.06 22.51
N GLU A 94 5.22 -21.67 22.50
CA GLU A 94 4.49 -22.13 23.68
C GLU A 94 3.90 -23.53 23.43
N PRO A 95 4.73 -24.60 23.46
CA PRO A 95 4.30 -25.94 23.12
C PRO A 95 3.13 -26.41 23.98
N GLY A 96 2.04 -26.83 23.31
CA GLY A 96 0.84 -27.30 23.98
C GLY A 96 -0.02 -26.19 24.60
N TYR A 97 0.16 -24.92 24.18
CA TYR A 97 -0.78 -23.88 24.57
C TYR A 97 -2.21 -24.31 24.24
N TYR A 98 -3.10 -24.18 25.22
CA TYR A 98 -4.52 -24.51 25.08
C TYR A 98 -5.36 -23.23 25.17
N GLY A 99 -6.23 -23.00 24.20
CA GLY A 99 -7.11 -21.86 24.16
C GLY A 99 -8.46 -22.15 23.51
N THR A 100 -9.29 -21.13 23.43
CA THR A 100 -10.52 -21.13 22.64
C THR A 100 -10.52 -19.93 21.70
N ASP A 101 -11.00 -20.09 20.47
CA ASP A 101 -11.19 -18.98 19.57
C ASP A 101 -12.43 -18.13 19.95
N TYR A 102 -12.71 -17.06 19.19
CA TYR A 102 -13.86 -16.18 19.42
C TYR A 102 -15.22 -16.90 19.30
N THR A 103 -15.29 -18.05 18.61
CA THR A 103 -16.50 -18.86 18.51
C THR A 103 -16.68 -19.81 19.70
N GLY A 104 -15.70 -19.87 20.62
CA GLY A 104 -15.65 -20.82 21.71
C GLY A 104 -15.07 -22.19 21.35
N THR A 105 -14.55 -22.36 20.12
CA THR A 105 -13.93 -23.61 19.67
C THR A 105 -12.56 -23.76 20.34
N ALA A 106 -12.37 -24.89 21.07
CA ALA A 106 -11.10 -25.20 21.74
C ALA A 106 -10.04 -25.66 20.72
N TYR A 107 -8.77 -25.30 20.99
CA TYR A 107 -7.62 -25.68 20.18
C TYR A 107 -6.36 -25.83 21.01
N ASN A 108 -5.36 -26.50 20.43
CA ASN A 108 -3.99 -26.45 20.90
C ASN A 108 -3.12 -25.75 19.86
N SER A 109 -2.05 -25.11 20.33
CA SER A 109 -1.04 -24.48 19.48
C SER A 109 0.34 -24.62 20.09
N ASP A 110 1.38 -24.65 19.25
CA ASP A 110 2.77 -24.59 19.70
C ASP A 110 3.35 -23.17 19.56
N TYR A 111 2.59 -22.28 18.93
CA TYR A 111 2.95 -20.86 18.75
C TYR A 111 1.76 -19.97 19.15
N THR A 112 2.07 -18.85 19.78
CA THR A 112 1.09 -17.79 20.04
C THR A 112 1.60 -16.47 19.49
N SER A 113 0.69 -15.58 19.12
CA SER A 113 1.01 -14.24 18.62
C SER A 113 -0.15 -13.28 18.85
N GLY A 114 0.00 -12.04 18.38
CA GLY A 114 -1.00 -11.00 18.46
C GLY A 114 -1.55 -10.59 17.10
N ARG A 115 -2.83 -10.22 17.08
CA ARG A 115 -3.52 -9.55 15.99
C ARG A 115 -4.55 -8.61 16.58
N MET A 116 -4.60 -7.39 16.06
CA MET A 116 -5.58 -6.40 16.45
C MET A 116 -6.10 -5.65 15.23
N ASN A 117 -7.30 -5.07 15.34
CA ASN A 117 -7.91 -4.29 14.28
C ASN A 117 -8.79 -3.17 14.81
N THR A 118 -9.20 -2.26 13.91
CA THR A 118 -10.13 -1.18 14.20
C THR A 118 -11.56 -1.44 13.68
N ASP A 119 -11.89 -2.69 13.33
CA ASP A 119 -13.20 -3.12 12.83
C ASP A 119 -14.33 -2.75 13.80
N ASP A 120 -15.46 -2.22 13.32
CA ASP A 120 -16.57 -1.71 14.12
C ASP A 120 -16.19 -0.62 15.16
N LYS A 121 -14.97 -0.08 15.10
CA LYS A 121 -14.49 1.01 15.96
C LYS A 121 -14.26 2.29 15.16
N VAL A 122 -13.31 2.23 14.24
CA VAL A 122 -13.00 3.33 13.32
C VAL A 122 -12.53 2.78 11.97
N SER A 123 -13.01 3.41 10.92
CA SER A 123 -12.65 3.13 9.53
C SER A 123 -12.56 4.41 8.73
N TRP A 124 -11.97 4.31 7.58
CA TRP A 124 -11.75 5.45 6.70
C TRP A 124 -12.05 5.08 5.25
N THR A 125 -12.52 6.09 4.51
CA THR A 125 -12.52 6.07 3.06
C THR A 125 -11.60 7.19 2.60
N TYR A 126 -10.48 6.80 1.98
CA TYR A 126 -9.41 7.69 1.56
C TYR A 126 -8.59 8.31 2.70
N GLY A 127 -7.46 8.88 2.34
CA GLY A 127 -6.55 9.55 3.25
C GLY A 127 -5.10 9.11 3.07
N ARG A 128 -4.25 9.58 3.98
CA ARG A 128 -2.89 9.09 4.15
C ARG A 128 -2.78 8.37 5.49
N PHE A 129 -2.15 7.23 5.47
CA PHE A 129 -1.92 6.37 6.63
C PHE A 129 -0.41 6.24 6.80
N ASP A 130 0.11 6.67 7.92
CA ASP A 130 1.53 6.56 8.27
C ASP A 130 1.67 5.66 9.49
N ILE A 131 2.33 4.53 9.33
CA ILE A 131 2.60 3.59 10.38
C ILE A 131 4.11 3.46 10.56
N ARG A 132 4.63 3.88 11.71
CA ARG A 132 6.04 3.77 12.03
C ARG A 132 6.30 2.49 12.79
N ALA A 133 7.04 1.58 12.17
CA ALA A 133 7.25 0.26 12.75
C ALA A 133 8.67 -0.27 12.51
N LYS A 134 9.11 -1.17 13.42
CA LYS A 134 10.31 -1.99 13.27
C LYS A 134 9.90 -3.46 13.21
N LEU A 135 10.37 -4.17 12.19
CA LEU A 135 9.92 -5.52 11.86
C LEU A 135 10.74 -6.59 12.59
N PRO A 136 10.17 -7.79 12.81
CA PRO A 136 10.88 -8.91 13.39
C PRO A 136 11.92 -9.50 12.43
N LYS A 137 13.03 -10.00 12.97
CA LYS A 137 13.97 -10.86 12.27
C LYS A 137 13.62 -12.32 12.41
N GLY A 138 14.03 -13.12 11.42
CA GLY A 138 14.08 -14.57 11.50
C GLY A 138 13.01 -15.29 10.71
N LYS A 139 13.41 -16.45 10.15
CA LYS A 139 12.53 -17.30 9.33
C LYS A 139 11.30 -17.72 10.12
N GLY A 140 10.18 -17.67 9.46
CA GLY A 140 8.89 -18.00 10.05
C GLY A 140 8.08 -16.80 10.49
N SER A 141 8.67 -15.59 10.62
CA SER A 141 7.90 -14.38 10.86
C SER A 141 7.21 -13.90 9.59
N TRP A 142 5.97 -13.41 9.75
CA TRP A 142 5.18 -12.77 8.71
C TRP A 142 4.34 -11.64 9.33
N PRO A 143 4.97 -10.50 9.64
CA PRO A 143 4.27 -9.30 10.08
C PRO A 143 3.51 -8.66 8.94
N ALA A 144 2.34 -8.07 9.24
CA ALA A 144 1.55 -7.32 8.29
C ALA A 144 0.91 -6.07 8.92
N ILE A 145 0.87 -5.01 8.13
CA ILE A 145 0.13 -3.76 8.33
C ILE A 145 -0.77 -3.62 7.11
N TRP A 146 -2.08 -3.74 7.27
CA TRP A 146 -3.00 -3.88 6.16
C TRP A 146 -4.42 -3.43 6.50
N MET A 147 -5.31 -3.43 5.52
CA MET A 147 -6.69 -2.97 5.65
C MET A 147 -7.65 -3.90 4.95
N LEU A 148 -8.88 -4.00 5.49
CA LEU A 148 -10.01 -4.72 4.89
C LEU A 148 -11.26 -3.86 4.88
N GLY A 149 -12.12 -4.10 3.86
CA GLY A 149 -13.42 -3.44 3.76
C GLY A 149 -14.36 -3.79 4.91
N GLU A 150 -15.00 -2.78 5.53
CA GLU A 150 -16.02 -2.98 6.56
C GLU A 150 -17.18 -3.85 6.09
N ASN A 151 -17.46 -3.86 4.80
CA ASN A 151 -18.53 -4.66 4.20
C ASN A 151 -18.18 -6.15 4.04
N ILE A 152 -17.04 -6.63 4.57
CA ILE A 152 -16.57 -8.02 4.45
C ILE A 152 -17.61 -9.04 4.86
N SER A 153 -18.38 -8.76 5.92
CA SER A 153 -19.43 -9.66 6.41
C SER A 153 -20.58 -9.85 5.42
N THR A 154 -20.74 -8.91 4.48
CA THR A 154 -21.82 -8.88 3.48
C THR A 154 -21.37 -9.41 2.13
N VAL A 155 -20.20 -8.96 1.64
CA VAL A 155 -19.73 -9.29 0.29
C VAL A 155 -18.63 -10.36 0.28
N GLY A 156 -18.01 -10.61 1.42
CA GLY A 156 -16.92 -11.59 1.56
C GLY A 156 -15.59 -11.11 0.96
N TRP A 157 -14.54 -11.84 1.27
CA TRP A 157 -13.22 -11.68 0.65
C TRP A 157 -13.16 -12.47 -0.66
N PRO A 158 -12.55 -11.95 -1.75
CA PRO A 158 -11.82 -10.69 -1.85
C PRO A 158 -12.66 -9.48 -2.32
N ASN A 159 -13.99 -9.59 -2.38
CA ASN A 159 -14.88 -8.58 -2.94
C ASN A 159 -14.94 -7.31 -2.06
N CYS A 160 -14.67 -7.43 -0.76
CA CYS A 160 -14.59 -6.28 0.15
C CYS A 160 -13.37 -5.39 -0.12
N GLY A 161 -12.38 -5.88 -0.86
CA GLY A 161 -11.09 -5.25 -1.05
C GLY A 161 -10.14 -5.44 0.13
N GLU A 162 -8.86 -5.64 -0.18
CA GLU A 162 -7.76 -5.71 0.79
C GLU A 162 -6.61 -4.83 0.29
N ILE A 163 -6.02 -4.06 1.19
CA ILE A 163 -4.89 -3.17 0.92
C ILE A 163 -3.78 -3.53 1.89
N ASP A 164 -2.71 -4.15 1.39
CA ASP A 164 -1.55 -4.51 2.19
C ASP A 164 -0.53 -3.37 2.12
N ILE A 165 -0.49 -2.55 3.18
CA ILE A 165 0.41 -1.40 3.27
C ILE A 165 1.86 -1.87 3.41
N MET A 166 2.07 -2.89 4.24
CA MET A 166 3.36 -3.51 4.48
C MET A 166 3.17 -4.98 4.81
N GLU A 167 3.85 -5.84 4.09
CA GLU A 167 4.09 -7.22 4.44
C GLU A 167 5.59 -7.53 4.36
N HIS A 168 6.04 -8.41 5.25
CA HIS A 168 7.42 -8.89 5.27
C HIS A 168 7.46 -10.36 5.66
N VAL A 169 8.42 -11.10 5.11
CA VAL A 169 8.66 -12.50 5.52
C VAL A 169 10.12 -12.67 5.92
N GLY A 170 10.32 -13.23 7.10
CA GLY A 170 11.66 -13.29 7.71
C GLY A 170 12.69 -14.15 6.98
N PHE A 171 12.31 -14.90 5.94
CA PHE A 171 13.25 -15.61 5.09
C PHE A 171 13.80 -14.74 3.92
N ASP A 172 13.17 -13.61 3.62
CA ASP A 172 13.62 -12.60 2.65
C ASP A 172 13.79 -11.25 3.39
N ASP A 173 14.67 -11.27 4.38
CA ASP A 173 14.91 -10.15 5.31
C ASP A 173 15.19 -8.84 4.56
N GLY A 174 14.52 -7.79 4.96
CA GLY A 174 14.60 -6.46 4.36
C GLY A 174 13.75 -6.24 3.11
N ARG A 175 13.09 -7.24 2.53
CA ARG A 175 12.19 -7.03 1.41
C ARG A 175 10.78 -6.75 1.88
N ILE A 176 10.35 -5.54 1.65
CA ILE A 176 9.00 -5.06 1.97
C ILE A 176 8.12 -5.25 0.75
N HIS A 177 6.93 -5.79 0.98
CA HIS A 177 5.90 -6.01 -0.04
C HIS A 177 4.69 -5.13 0.24
N ALA A 178 4.01 -4.72 -0.82
CA ALA A 178 2.68 -4.14 -0.79
C ALA A 178 1.82 -4.78 -1.87
N SER A 179 0.54 -4.93 -1.62
CA SER A 179 -0.39 -5.49 -2.60
C SER A 179 -1.80 -4.95 -2.44
N ILE A 180 -2.64 -5.27 -3.43
CA ILE A 180 -4.09 -5.19 -3.32
C ILE A 180 -4.71 -6.52 -3.73
N HIS A 181 -5.81 -6.86 -3.03
CA HIS A 181 -6.65 -7.98 -3.42
C HIS A 181 -8.08 -7.52 -3.64
N THR A 182 -8.64 -7.91 -4.78
CA THR A 182 -10.01 -7.64 -5.22
C THR A 182 -10.58 -8.89 -5.90
N GLU A 183 -11.83 -8.87 -6.31
CA GLU A 183 -12.43 -10.01 -7.03
C GLU A 183 -11.59 -10.39 -8.26
N ASP A 184 -11.19 -9.41 -9.09
CA ASP A 184 -10.38 -9.63 -10.30
C ASP A 184 -8.88 -9.80 -10.02
N TYR A 185 -8.38 -9.23 -8.92
CA TYR A 185 -6.95 -9.18 -8.60
C TYR A 185 -6.70 -9.79 -7.23
N ASN A 186 -6.37 -11.09 -7.16
CA ASN A 186 -6.06 -11.75 -5.88
C ASN A 186 -5.06 -12.90 -6.04
N HIS A 187 -4.44 -13.29 -4.92
CA HIS A 187 -3.41 -14.33 -4.92
C HIS A 187 -3.93 -15.72 -5.26
N MET A 188 -5.20 -16.02 -5.01
CA MET A 188 -5.79 -17.33 -5.36
C MET A 188 -5.82 -17.52 -6.87
N ASN A 189 -5.94 -16.44 -7.63
CA ASN A 189 -5.92 -16.42 -9.09
C ASN A 189 -4.55 -16.03 -9.66
N ASN A 190 -3.54 -15.72 -8.84
CA ASN A 190 -2.25 -15.16 -9.22
C ASN A 190 -2.38 -13.87 -10.05
N THR A 191 -3.35 -13.02 -9.71
CA THR A 191 -3.66 -11.77 -10.41
C THR A 191 -3.52 -10.53 -9.52
N GLN A 192 -3.15 -10.68 -8.23
CA GLN A 192 -2.94 -9.55 -7.33
C GLN A 192 -1.98 -8.53 -7.94
N LYS A 193 -2.25 -7.26 -7.69
CA LYS A 193 -1.28 -6.22 -8.02
C LYS A 193 -0.37 -6.02 -6.83
N SER A 194 0.94 -6.13 -7.03
CA SER A 194 1.92 -6.04 -5.96
C SER A 194 3.17 -5.30 -6.38
N GLY A 195 3.83 -4.69 -5.42
CA GLY A 195 5.15 -4.09 -5.55
C GLY A 195 6.03 -4.46 -4.39
N SER A 196 7.34 -4.33 -4.53
CA SER A 196 8.26 -4.57 -3.42
C SER A 196 9.45 -3.63 -3.46
N ARG A 197 10.03 -3.36 -2.27
CA ARG A 197 11.25 -2.59 -2.11
C ARG A 197 12.16 -3.23 -1.08
N PHE A 198 13.46 -3.23 -1.33
CA PHE A 198 14.44 -3.70 -0.37
C PHE A 198 14.91 -2.55 0.53
N ILE A 199 14.80 -2.76 1.84
CA ILE A 199 15.21 -1.85 2.91
C ILE A 199 16.14 -2.63 3.85
N GLU A 200 17.42 -2.40 3.75
CA GLU A 200 18.46 -3.16 4.49
C GLU A 200 18.24 -3.13 6.01
N THR A 201 17.68 -2.05 6.52
CA THR A 201 17.50 -1.79 7.95
C THR A 201 16.09 -2.05 8.47
N ALA A 202 15.19 -2.65 7.67
CA ALA A 202 13.78 -2.84 8.02
C ALA A 202 13.55 -3.56 9.35
N THR A 203 14.46 -4.47 9.71
CA THR A 203 14.39 -5.25 10.96
C THR A 203 15.31 -4.71 12.06
N ASP A 204 16.15 -3.72 11.77
CA ASP A 204 17.08 -3.11 12.72
C ASP A 204 16.64 -1.72 13.19
N SER A 205 15.87 -1.00 12.38
CA SER A 205 15.44 0.37 12.62
C SER A 205 13.94 0.54 12.38
N PHE A 206 13.37 1.61 12.93
CA PHE A 206 12.02 2.02 12.59
C PHE A 206 11.98 2.69 11.21
N HIS A 207 10.99 2.32 10.41
CA HIS A 207 10.66 2.95 9.14
C HIS A 207 9.19 3.37 9.15
N ILE A 208 8.83 4.35 8.33
CA ILE A 208 7.45 4.79 8.14
C ILE A 208 6.92 4.10 6.89
N TYR A 209 5.96 3.20 7.07
CA TYR A 209 5.22 2.55 6.01
C TYR A 209 3.95 3.34 5.75
N SER A 210 3.80 3.88 4.56
CA SER A 210 2.72 4.81 4.26
C SER A 210 1.87 4.35 3.08
N LEU A 211 0.57 4.63 3.19
CA LEU A 211 -0.40 4.54 2.11
C LEU A 211 -1.01 5.92 1.88
N GLU A 212 -1.01 6.40 0.65
CA GLU A 212 -1.89 7.46 0.21
C GLU A 212 -2.98 6.88 -0.66
N TRP A 213 -4.21 7.02 -0.21
CA TRP A 213 -5.39 6.46 -0.82
C TRP A 213 -6.38 7.56 -1.21
N SER A 214 -6.75 7.57 -2.48
CA SER A 214 -7.70 8.50 -3.07
C SER A 214 -8.72 7.76 -3.95
N PRO A 215 -9.78 8.40 -4.43
CA PRO A 215 -10.70 7.79 -5.41
C PRO A 215 -10.01 7.28 -6.68
N THR A 216 -8.83 7.80 -7.00
CA THR A 216 -8.17 7.56 -8.28
C THR A 216 -6.89 6.75 -8.20
N TYR A 217 -6.32 6.58 -7.00
CA TYR A 217 -5.06 5.84 -6.84
C TYR A 217 -4.85 5.36 -5.40
N LEU A 218 -3.98 4.34 -5.29
CA LEU A 218 -3.27 3.94 -4.09
C LEU A 218 -1.77 4.12 -4.33
N ARG A 219 -1.08 4.84 -3.45
CA ARG A 219 0.36 5.08 -3.51
C ARG A 219 1.01 4.60 -2.23
N TYR A 220 2.01 3.75 -2.36
CA TYR A 220 2.72 3.14 -1.23
C TYR A 220 4.11 3.76 -1.12
N LEU A 221 4.47 4.16 0.10
CA LEU A 221 5.74 4.82 0.38
C LEU A 221 6.44 4.15 1.57
N ILE A 222 7.77 4.22 1.58
CA ILE A 222 8.60 3.92 2.75
C ILE A 222 9.47 5.15 2.97
N ASP A 223 9.41 5.72 4.18
CA ASP A 223 10.13 6.96 4.56
C ASP A 223 9.89 8.10 3.56
N ASN A 224 8.62 8.30 3.17
CA ASN A 224 8.16 9.24 2.16
C ASN A 224 8.63 9.00 0.72
N GLU A 225 9.36 7.93 0.44
CA GLU A 225 9.75 7.56 -0.92
C GLU A 225 8.78 6.55 -1.53
N SER A 226 8.06 6.95 -2.59
CA SER A 226 7.11 6.07 -3.28
C SER A 226 7.83 4.93 -3.99
N TYR A 227 7.29 3.70 -3.86
CA TYR A 227 7.83 2.52 -4.52
C TYR A 227 6.80 1.68 -5.27
N PHE A 228 5.52 1.82 -4.92
CA PHE A 228 4.43 1.12 -5.60
C PHE A 228 3.24 2.07 -5.77
N PHE A 229 2.53 1.93 -6.89
CA PHE A 229 1.40 2.78 -7.24
C PHE A 229 0.35 1.98 -8.01
N VAL A 230 -0.91 2.11 -7.62
CA VAL A 230 -2.05 1.51 -8.31
C VAL A 230 -3.03 2.61 -8.69
N TYR A 231 -3.24 2.82 -9.99
CA TYR A 231 -4.24 3.75 -10.48
C TYR A 231 -5.59 3.06 -10.67
N ASN A 232 -6.68 3.75 -10.32
CA ASN A 232 -8.05 3.27 -10.53
C ASN A 232 -8.41 3.33 -12.02
N GLY A 233 -8.18 2.24 -12.72
CA GLY A 233 -8.59 2.06 -14.12
C GLY A 233 -9.87 1.24 -14.29
N SER A 234 -10.69 1.11 -13.23
CA SER A 234 -11.85 0.22 -13.20
C SER A 234 -13.02 0.69 -14.06
N ASN A 235 -13.10 2.01 -14.34
CA ASN A 235 -14.28 2.63 -14.98
C ASN A 235 -15.60 2.32 -14.22
N GLY A 236 -15.52 2.24 -12.87
CA GLY A 236 -16.66 1.93 -12.01
C GLY A 236 -16.93 0.44 -11.80
N ASP A 237 -16.03 -0.45 -12.25
CA ASP A 237 -16.11 -1.88 -12.03
C ASP A 237 -15.59 -2.22 -10.61
N VAL A 238 -16.51 -2.55 -9.71
CA VAL A 238 -16.22 -2.88 -8.30
C VAL A 238 -15.35 -4.13 -8.16
N ALA A 239 -15.45 -5.08 -9.09
CA ALA A 239 -14.60 -6.27 -9.09
C ALA A 239 -13.10 -5.92 -9.20
N LYS A 240 -12.78 -4.77 -9.79
CA LYS A 240 -11.41 -4.25 -9.95
C LYS A 240 -11.02 -3.21 -8.91
N TRP A 241 -12.00 -2.46 -8.38
CA TRP A 241 -11.76 -1.34 -7.47
C TRP A 241 -12.87 -1.21 -6.43
N PRO A 242 -12.88 -2.01 -5.37
CA PRO A 242 -13.83 -1.89 -4.26
C PRO A 242 -13.43 -0.81 -3.24
N PHE A 243 -12.36 -0.07 -3.50
CA PHE A 243 -11.74 0.88 -2.56
C PHE A 243 -12.42 2.25 -2.50
N ASP A 244 -13.71 2.31 -2.85
CA ASP A 244 -14.59 3.46 -2.60
C ASP A 244 -15.45 3.24 -1.32
N GLU A 245 -15.30 2.07 -0.68
CA GLU A 245 -15.94 1.68 0.57
C GLU A 245 -14.98 1.85 1.77
N PRO A 246 -15.51 2.06 2.99
CA PRO A 246 -14.67 2.20 4.18
C PRO A 246 -13.80 0.96 4.45
N GLN A 247 -12.57 1.19 4.89
CA GLN A 247 -11.62 0.14 5.27
C GLN A 247 -11.16 0.35 6.72
N TYR A 248 -10.96 -0.73 7.45
CA TYR A 248 -10.37 -0.73 8.79
C TYR A 248 -8.92 -1.25 8.78
N ILE A 249 -8.12 -0.83 9.75
CA ILE A 249 -6.70 -1.21 9.87
C ILE A 249 -6.57 -2.52 10.64
N ILE A 250 -5.62 -3.35 10.22
CA ILE A 250 -5.22 -4.59 10.89
C ILE A 250 -3.71 -4.58 11.09
N LEU A 251 -3.27 -4.94 12.29
CA LEU A 251 -1.88 -5.14 12.66
C LEU A 251 -1.71 -6.56 13.21
N ASN A 252 -0.77 -7.34 12.67
CA ASN A 252 -0.52 -8.69 13.16
C ASN A 252 0.91 -9.17 12.92
N LEU A 253 1.27 -10.21 13.65
CA LEU A 253 2.46 -11.02 13.40
C LEU A 253 2.03 -12.47 13.22
N ALA A 254 1.94 -12.96 12.00
CA ALA A 254 1.76 -14.39 11.73
C ALA A 254 3.07 -15.15 11.90
N ILE A 255 2.96 -16.42 12.27
CA ILE A 255 4.08 -17.36 12.39
C ILE A 255 3.84 -18.51 11.41
N GLY A 256 4.78 -18.72 10.51
CA GLY A 256 4.66 -19.77 9.50
C GLY A 256 3.67 -19.42 8.40
N GLY A 257 2.72 -20.32 8.16
CA GLY A 257 1.75 -20.19 7.07
C GLY A 257 2.33 -20.48 5.68
N ASP A 258 1.48 -20.32 4.67
CA ASP A 258 1.82 -20.66 3.28
C ASP A 258 2.99 -19.84 2.72
N TRP A 259 3.18 -18.64 3.23
CA TRP A 259 4.28 -17.77 2.81
C TRP A 259 5.40 -17.69 3.85
N GLY A 260 5.11 -17.35 5.10
CA GLY A 260 6.12 -17.18 6.14
C GLY A 260 6.98 -18.44 6.39
N ALA A 261 6.42 -19.65 6.17
CA ALA A 261 7.13 -20.92 6.39
C ALA A 261 7.82 -21.51 5.16
N ILE A 262 7.89 -20.83 4.02
CA ILE A 262 8.52 -21.37 2.78
C ILE A 262 9.94 -21.90 3.03
N GLN A 263 10.70 -21.27 3.93
CA GLN A 263 12.03 -21.71 4.36
C GLN A 263 12.07 -22.26 5.79
N GLY A 264 10.92 -22.67 6.34
CA GLY A 264 10.75 -23.16 7.71
C GLY A 264 10.66 -22.03 8.73
N ILE A 265 10.59 -22.42 9.99
CA ILE A 265 10.56 -21.51 11.15
C ILE A 265 11.86 -21.73 11.93
N ASP A 266 12.57 -20.65 12.27
CA ASP A 266 13.79 -20.69 13.07
C ASP A 266 13.43 -20.50 14.57
N PRO A 267 13.52 -21.55 15.39
CA PRO A 267 13.19 -21.42 16.82
C PRO A 267 14.13 -20.47 17.58
N SER A 268 15.33 -20.21 17.06
CA SER A 268 16.29 -19.31 17.72
C SER A 268 15.95 -17.84 17.54
N ALA A 269 15.03 -17.51 16.62
CA ALA A 269 14.57 -16.14 16.38
C ALA A 269 13.51 -15.66 17.38
N PHE A 270 12.96 -16.55 18.22
CA PHE A 270 11.95 -16.18 19.21
C PHE A 270 12.57 -15.59 20.50
N PRO A 271 11.86 -14.66 21.17
CA PRO A 271 10.58 -14.09 20.77
C PRO A 271 10.70 -13.17 19.56
N MET A 272 9.79 -13.33 18.58
CA MET A 272 9.70 -12.44 17.42
C MET A 272 8.80 -11.24 17.77
N LYS A 273 9.21 -10.03 17.41
CA LYS A 273 8.44 -8.83 17.76
C LYS A 273 8.34 -7.87 16.58
N ILE A 274 7.14 -7.41 16.28
CA ILE A 274 6.95 -6.14 15.58
C ILE A 274 6.72 -5.07 16.63
N LEU A 275 7.41 -3.94 16.49
CA LEU A 275 7.22 -2.76 17.32
C LEU A 275 6.55 -1.69 16.46
N VAL A 276 5.43 -1.14 16.91
CA VAL A 276 4.74 -0.04 16.22
C VAL A 276 4.77 1.18 17.14
N ASP A 277 5.45 2.23 16.69
CA ASP A 277 5.62 3.49 17.42
C ASP A 277 4.32 4.33 17.34
N TYR A 278 3.74 4.42 16.16
CA TYR A 278 2.46 5.08 15.98
C TYR A 278 1.70 4.59 14.75
N VAL A 279 0.40 4.84 14.75
CA VAL A 279 -0.49 4.84 13.59
C VAL A 279 -1.11 6.21 13.48
N ARG A 280 -0.89 6.91 12.37
CA ARG A 280 -1.44 8.25 12.12
C ARG A 280 -2.23 8.27 10.83
N VAL A 281 -3.41 8.87 10.86
CA VAL A 281 -4.28 9.00 9.69
C VAL A 281 -4.55 10.46 9.41
N TYR A 282 -4.45 10.80 8.13
CA TYR A 282 -4.59 12.17 7.64
C TYR A 282 -5.63 12.20 6.51
N LYS A 283 -6.42 13.26 6.47
CA LYS A 283 -7.22 13.63 5.29
C LYS A 283 -6.45 14.61 4.42
N MET A 284 -6.75 14.64 3.14
CA MET A 284 -6.24 15.68 2.26
C MET A 284 -6.83 17.03 2.65
N SER A 285 -5.99 18.04 2.81
CA SER A 285 -6.44 19.39 3.10
C SER A 285 -7.34 19.93 1.98
N GLU A 286 -8.40 20.66 2.31
CA GLU A 286 -9.38 21.17 1.33
C GLU A 286 -8.74 22.08 0.25
N ASN A 287 -7.60 22.67 0.55
CA ASN A 287 -6.84 23.51 -0.37
C ASN A 287 -5.96 22.73 -1.37
N PHE A 288 -5.86 21.42 -1.22
CA PHE A 288 -5.05 20.55 -2.09
C PHE A 288 -5.95 19.66 -2.93
N ASN A 289 -6.07 20.00 -4.21
CA ASN A 289 -6.74 19.17 -5.18
C ASN A 289 -5.71 18.44 -6.06
N ASN A 290 -6.01 17.19 -6.44
CA ASN A 290 -5.24 16.50 -7.45
C ASN A 290 -5.11 17.35 -8.73
N VAL A 291 -3.92 17.37 -9.29
CA VAL A 291 -3.64 18.07 -10.54
C VAL A 291 -4.00 17.16 -11.71
N GLN A 292 -4.76 17.71 -12.66
CA GLN A 292 -5.05 17.00 -13.91
C GLN A 292 -3.81 17.05 -14.81
N VAL A 293 -3.14 15.91 -15.00
CA VAL A 293 -1.96 15.77 -15.84
C VAL A 293 -2.34 15.00 -17.10
N THR A 294 -2.21 15.64 -18.25
CA THR A 294 -2.47 15.00 -19.56
C THR A 294 -1.16 14.53 -20.18
N PHE A 295 -1.08 13.22 -20.39
CA PHE A 295 0.02 12.58 -21.10
C PHE A 295 -0.35 12.46 -22.57
N GLN A 296 0.54 12.89 -23.46
CA GLN A 296 0.33 12.87 -24.91
C GLN A 296 1.53 12.28 -25.62
N VAL A 297 1.26 11.53 -26.69
CA VAL A 297 2.29 11.04 -27.63
C VAL A 297 1.80 11.20 -29.05
N ASP A 298 2.70 11.68 -29.93
CA ASP A 298 2.43 11.83 -31.38
C ASP A 298 2.91 10.60 -32.15
N MET A 299 1.97 9.82 -32.65
CA MET A 299 2.21 8.57 -33.37
C MET A 299 2.36 8.76 -34.91
N LYS A 300 2.58 9.98 -35.39
CA LYS A 300 2.60 10.31 -36.86
C LYS A 300 3.63 9.51 -37.66
N ASN A 301 4.72 9.06 -37.02
CA ASN A 301 5.79 8.33 -37.68
C ASN A 301 5.73 6.80 -37.39
N GLU A 302 4.69 6.35 -36.69
CA GLU A 302 4.55 4.97 -36.21
C GLU A 302 3.23 4.36 -36.70
N THR A 303 3.25 3.07 -36.98
CA THR A 303 2.01 2.31 -37.19
C THR A 303 1.43 1.92 -35.85
N VAL A 304 0.27 2.46 -35.52
CA VAL A 304 -0.40 2.16 -34.27
C VAL A 304 -0.85 0.69 -34.24
N SER A 305 -0.52 0.01 -33.14
CA SER A 305 -0.97 -1.37 -32.87
C SER A 305 -2.49 -1.48 -32.87
N GLY A 306 -3.03 -2.62 -33.32
CA GLY A 306 -4.47 -2.88 -33.24
C GLY A 306 -5.08 -2.84 -31.84
N THR A 307 -4.25 -2.90 -30.80
CA THR A 307 -4.66 -2.75 -29.38
C THR A 307 -4.43 -1.34 -28.83
N GLY A 308 -4.04 -0.37 -29.70
CA GLY A 308 -3.87 1.03 -29.33
C GLY A 308 -2.54 1.36 -28.67
N VAL A 309 -2.49 2.56 -28.07
CA VAL A 309 -1.31 3.11 -27.37
C VAL A 309 -1.57 3.13 -25.87
N TRP A 310 -0.53 2.91 -25.09
CA TRP A 310 -0.61 2.72 -23.63
C TRP A 310 0.42 3.59 -22.91
N LEU A 311 0.00 4.24 -21.82
CA LEU A 311 0.89 4.85 -20.84
C LEU A 311 1.29 3.76 -19.84
N SER A 312 2.56 3.40 -19.78
CA SER A 312 3.03 2.21 -19.08
C SER A 312 4.42 2.42 -18.47
N GLY A 313 4.90 1.41 -17.76
CA GLY A 313 6.24 1.43 -17.15
C GLY A 313 6.37 2.35 -15.95
N GLY A 314 7.45 2.19 -15.23
CA GLY A 314 7.77 2.99 -14.06
C GLY A 314 6.70 2.97 -12.97
N SER A 315 6.64 4.05 -12.19
CA SER A 315 5.69 4.20 -11.08
C SER A 315 4.26 4.50 -11.52
N ILE A 316 4.05 4.92 -12.79
CA ILE A 316 2.71 5.28 -13.30
C ILE A 316 1.83 4.08 -13.64
N SER A 317 2.41 2.93 -13.94
CA SER A 317 1.67 1.75 -14.43
C SER A 317 1.42 0.68 -13.37
N SER A 318 1.48 1.03 -12.11
CA SER A 318 1.18 0.10 -11.00
C SER A 318 2.13 -1.12 -10.94
N GLY A 319 3.35 -0.99 -11.42
CA GLY A 319 4.28 -2.13 -11.50
C GLY A 319 3.83 -3.25 -12.46
N GLN A 320 2.81 -3.00 -13.29
CA GLN A 320 2.30 -3.97 -14.27
C GLN A 320 2.76 -3.61 -15.68
N PRO A 321 3.09 -4.60 -16.51
CA PRO A 321 3.54 -4.34 -17.87
C PRO A 321 2.41 -3.84 -18.81
N GLY A 322 1.13 -3.98 -18.45
CA GLY A 322 -0.02 -3.57 -19.26
C GLY A 322 -0.15 -2.08 -19.42
N GLY A 323 -0.16 -1.35 -18.32
CA GLY A 323 -0.33 0.11 -18.32
C GLY A 323 -1.77 0.59 -18.49
N LEU A 324 -1.92 1.89 -18.79
CA LEU A 324 -3.20 2.59 -18.97
C LEU A 324 -3.44 2.89 -20.43
N GLN A 325 -4.60 2.51 -20.95
CA GLN A 325 -4.95 2.76 -22.34
C GLN A 325 -5.13 4.26 -22.61
N MET A 326 -4.49 4.75 -23.66
CA MET A 326 -4.66 6.10 -24.16
C MET A 326 -5.78 6.16 -25.20
N GLN A 327 -6.34 7.33 -25.41
CA GLN A 327 -7.39 7.57 -26.40
C GLN A 327 -6.85 8.42 -27.54
N PRO A 328 -7.24 8.14 -28.79
CA PRO A 328 -6.86 8.98 -29.94
C PRO A 328 -7.56 10.33 -29.84
N VAL A 329 -6.85 11.40 -30.20
CA VAL A 329 -7.42 12.74 -30.38
C VAL A 329 -7.92 12.84 -31.83
N SER A 330 -9.22 13.13 -32.01
CA SER A 330 -9.85 13.19 -33.33
C SER A 330 -9.06 14.05 -34.33
N ASP A 331 -8.94 13.56 -35.54
CA ASP A 331 -8.29 14.23 -36.67
C ASP A 331 -6.79 14.55 -36.47
N THR A 332 -6.14 13.83 -35.54
CA THR A 332 -4.69 13.98 -35.28
C THR A 332 -4.01 12.61 -35.18
N SER A 333 -2.67 12.61 -35.13
CA SER A 333 -1.86 11.43 -34.80
C SER A 333 -1.61 11.32 -33.30
N ILE A 334 -2.20 12.19 -32.47
CA ILE A 334 -1.96 12.27 -31.04
C ILE A 334 -2.82 11.26 -30.30
N TRP A 335 -2.21 10.57 -29.33
CA TRP A 335 -2.90 9.76 -28.32
C TRP A 335 -2.70 10.40 -26.97
N GLN A 336 -3.73 10.40 -26.11
CA GLN A 336 -3.68 11.02 -24.82
C GLN A 336 -4.42 10.22 -23.74
N THR A 337 -4.01 10.45 -22.48
CA THR A 337 -4.77 10.10 -21.28
C THR A 337 -4.56 11.17 -20.24
N THR A 338 -5.58 11.46 -19.43
CA THR A 338 -5.50 12.46 -18.35
C THR A 338 -5.67 11.74 -17.01
N LEU A 339 -4.74 11.96 -16.09
CA LEU A 339 -4.76 11.40 -14.76
C LEU A 339 -4.86 12.52 -13.73
N ALA A 340 -5.63 12.28 -12.68
CA ALA A 340 -5.63 13.11 -11.47
C ALA A 340 -4.51 12.64 -10.56
N LEU A 341 -3.42 13.37 -10.49
CA LEU A 341 -2.22 13.01 -9.73
C LEU A 341 -2.00 13.97 -8.55
N PRO A 342 -1.42 13.50 -7.43
CA PRO A 342 -1.04 14.37 -6.33
C PRO A 342 -0.14 15.52 -6.82
N PRO A 343 -0.33 16.73 -6.32
CA PRO A 343 0.62 17.81 -6.55
C PRO A 343 2.00 17.45 -5.95
N ASN A 344 3.06 18.02 -6.48
CA ASN A 344 4.44 17.85 -6.00
C ASN A 344 4.93 16.39 -5.96
N SER A 345 4.42 15.55 -6.87
CA SER A 345 4.79 14.14 -7.00
C SER A 345 5.60 13.90 -8.25
N SER A 346 6.58 13.00 -8.18
CA SER A 346 7.38 12.55 -9.33
C SER A 346 6.94 11.18 -9.79
N TYR A 347 6.79 11.01 -11.09
CA TYR A 347 6.41 9.76 -11.72
C TYR A 347 7.35 9.40 -12.84
N THR A 348 7.66 8.11 -12.96
CA THR A 348 8.35 7.55 -14.13
C THR A 348 7.35 6.83 -15.01
N TYR A 349 7.45 7.02 -16.31
CA TYR A 349 6.54 6.41 -17.30
C TYR A 349 7.23 6.24 -18.65
N LYS A 350 6.61 5.44 -19.51
CA LYS A 350 6.93 5.30 -20.94
C LYS A 350 5.64 5.13 -21.73
N PHE A 351 5.69 5.44 -23.01
CA PHE A 351 4.63 5.07 -23.94
C PHE A 351 4.90 3.69 -24.54
N ARG A 352 3.82 2.96 -24.80
CA ARG A 352 3.88 1.63 -25.36
C ARG A 352 2.89 1.46 -26.49
N ASN A 353 3.37 1.07 -27.65
CA ASN A 353 2.55 0.82 -28.82
C ASN A 353 2.07 -0.63 -28.81
N GLY A 354 0.88 -0.86 -28.24
CA GLY A 354 0.26 -2.16 -28.08
C GLY A 354 0.09 -2.61 -26.61
N PHE A 355 -0.85 -3.51 -26.39
CA PHE A 355 -1.14 -4.10 -25.08
C PHE A 355 -0.35 -5.37 -24.84
N TYR A 356 0.46 -5.38 -23.78
CA TYR A 356 1.31 -6.50 -23.40
C TYR A 356 1.19 -6.75 -21.89
N PRO A 357 0.09 -7.32 -21.41
CA PRO A 357 -0.24 -7.37 -19.99
C PRO A 357 0.69 -8.26 -19.17
N ASN A 358 1.35 -9.24 -19.81
CA ASN A 358 2.12 -10.28 -19.11
C ASN A 358 3.62 -10.23 -19.42
N THR A 359 4.12 -9.18 -20.05
CA THR A 359 5.53 -9.09 -20.43
C THR A 359 6.03 -7.66 -20.47
N TRP A 360 7.27 -7.46 -20.01
CA TRP A 360 8.00 -6.22 -20.15
C TRP A 360 8.73 -6.08 -21.50
N SER A 361 8.64 -7.05 -22.39
CA SER A 361 9.22 -6.98 -23.74
C SER A 361 8.21 -6.50 -24.77
N GLY A 362 8.69 -5.76 -25.81
CA GLY A 362 7.92 -5.33 -26.98
C GLY A 362 7.14 -4.02 -26.80
N GLY A 363 6.95 -3.33 -27.90
CA GLY A 363 6.09 -2.14 -28.01
C GLY A 363 6.59 -0.85 -27.35
N TRP A 364 7.71 -0.86 -26.68
CA TRP A 364 8.24 0.32 -26.00
C TRP A 364 8.75 1.36 -26.98
N GLU A 365 8.51 2.64 -26.66
CA GLU A 365 9.22 3.71 -27.32
C GLU A 365 10.73 3.51 -27.22
N SER A 366 11.42 3.70 -28.30
CA SER A 366 12.88 3.78 -28.35
C SER A 366 13.25 5.24 -28.56
N LEU A 367 13.98 5.82 -27.64
CA LEU A 367 14.62 7.12 -27.83
C LEU A 367 15.76 6.90 -28.82
N SER A 368 15.48 7.09 -30.12
CA SER A 368 16.48 7.12 -31.15
C SER A 368 16.70 8.59 -31.55
N GLY A 369 17.78 9.17 -31.07
CA GLY A 369 18.18 10.53 -31.40
C GLY A 369 18.75 11.25 -30.18
N ASP A 370 19.68 12.13 -30.42
CA ASP A 370 20.27 12.98 -29.39
C ASP A 370 19.16 13.79 -28.69
N CYS A 371 19.04 13.63 -27.38
CA CYS A 371 18.24 14.50 -26.52
C CYS A 371 18.90 15.86 -26.46
#